data_f2dc589c3e0cec439a58f66a259c9554
#
_entry.id   f2dc589c3e0cec439a58f66a259c9554
#
_cell.length_a   1.000
_cell.length_b   1.000
_cell.length_c   1.000
_cell.angle_alpha   90.00
_cell.angle_beta   90.00
_cell.angle_gamma   90.00
#
_symmetry.space_group_name_H-M   'P 1'
#
loop_
_entity.id
_entity.type
_entity.pdbx_description
1 polymer ?
#
loop_
_entity_poly.entity_id
_entity_poly.type
_entity_poly.pdbx_seq_one_letter_code
_entity_poly.pdbx_strand_id
1 'polypeptide(L)'
;LELARWIVDPANPLTSRVMANRVWHWLIGAGLVRTVDNFGTTGESPSHPELLDHLAVQFVQQGWSVKKLIREIVLSRTYRLSSTQIEQKKDPQNRLLAHMNRRRLDAESLRDTMLSVGGTLKLEMGGATFPANLKTDVGFQFQTPRRSVYVPVFRSSLPEIFEVFDFANPSMVTGRREVSTVAPQALFMMNHTFVRTQARLAAEQLLGKADLAVPDRIDHAYL
;
A
#
# COMPACT_ATOMS: atom_id res chain seq x y z
N LEU A 1 -30.68 -10.87 2.21
CA LEU A 1 -29.95 -12.04 2.77
C LEU A 1 -29.49 -13.05 1.70
N GLU A 2 -30.28 -13.30 0.62
CA GLU A 2 -29.93 -14.24 -0.45
C GLU A 2 -28.65 -13.86 -1.19
N LEU A 3 -28.54 -12.59 -1.64
CA LEU A 3 -27.32 -12.08 -2.27
C LEU A 3 -26.10 -12.22 -1.37
N ALA A 4 -26.24 -11.91 -0.07
CA ALA A 4 -25.14 -12.04 0.88
C ALA A 4 -24.70 -13.51 1.04
N ARG A 5 -25.65 -14.45 1.07
CA ARG A 5 -25.35 -15.89 1.11
C ARG A 5 -24.64 -16.33 -0.16
N TRP A 6 -25.14 -15.91 -1.32
CA TRP A 6 -24.49 -16.23 -2.61
C TRP A 6 -23.07 -15.71 -2.72
N ILE A 7 -22.80 -14.46 -2.26
CA ILE A 7 -21.47 -13.87 -2.27
C ILE A 7 -20.47 -14.71 -1.47
N VAL A 8 -20.88 -15.24 -0.29
CA VAL A 8 -19.99 -16.01 0.60
C VAL A 8 -20.10 -17.52 0.39
N ASP A 9 -20.89 -17.97 -0.57
CA ASP A 9 -21.06 -19.38 -0.87
C ASP A 9 -19.72 -19.97 -1.34
N PRO A 10 -19.22 -21.04 -0.70
CA PRO A 10 -18.00 -21.72 -1.16
C PRO A 10 -18.09 -22.24 -2.61
N ALA A 11 -19.30 -22.49 -3.12
CA ALA A 11 -19.53 -22.87 -4.51
C ALA A 11 -19.41 -21.68 -5.49
N ASN A 12 -19.43 -20.43 -4.98
CA ASN A 12 -19.19 -19.25 -5.82
C ASN A 12 -17.70 -19.12 -6.17
N PRO A 13 -17.30 -19.37 -7.43
CA PRO A 13 -15.89 -19.40 -7.78
C PRO A 13 -15.24 -18.02 -7.87
N LEU A 14 -16.03 -16.94 -7.89
CA LEU A 14 -15.52 -15.60 -8.17
C LEU A 14 -15.05 -14.87 -6.91
N THR A 15 -15.84 -14.85 -5.85
CA THR A 15 -15.56 -14.02 -4.68
C THR A 15 -14.18 -14.31 -4.06
N SER A 16 -13.88 -15.58 -3.85
CA SER A 16 -12.59 -16.00 -3.27
C SER A 16 -11.41 -15.71 -4.21
N ARG A 17 -11.56 -15.98 -5.52
CA ARG A 17 -10.51 -15.69 -6.51
C ARG A 17 -10.25 -14.19 -6.65
N VAL A 18 -11.30 -13.36 -6.70
CA VAL A 18 -11.16 -11.90 -6.78
C VAL A 18 -10.43 -11.37 -5.55
N MET A 19 -10.80 -11.83 -4.34
CA MET A 19 -10.12 -11.38 -3.12
C MET A 19 -8.67 -11.87 -3.06
N ALA A 20 -8.41 -13.13 -3.38
CA ALA A 20 -7.05 -13.67 -3.42
C ALA A 20 -6.16 -12.90 -4.43
N ASN A 21 -6.70 -12.61 -5.61
CA ASN A 21 -6.01 -11.82 -6.63
C ASN A 21 -5.73 -10.38 -6.17
N ARG A 22 -6.65 -9.73 -5.48
CA ARG A 22 -6.45 -8.37 -4.92
C ARG A 22 -5.39 -8.36 -3.84
N VAL A 23 -5.42 -9.30 -2.91
CA VAL A 23 -4.37 -9.42 -1.87
C VAL A 23 -3.01 -9.68 -2.51
N TRP A 24 -2.96 -10.59 -3.49
CA TRP A 24 -1.74 -10.84 -4.27
C TRP A 24 -1.24 -9.57 -4.97
N HIS A 25 -2.13 -8.84 -5.65
CA HIS A 25 -1.81 -7.57 -6.31
C HIS A 25 -1.20 -6.56 -5.34
N TRP A 26 -1.79 -6.39 -4.17
CA TRP A 26 -1.28 -5.45 -3.16
C TRP A 26 0.07 -5.86 -2.59
N LEU A 27 0.37 -7.13 -2.50
CA LEU A 27 1.65 -7.63 -1.96
C LEU A 27 2.76 -7.70 -3.01
N ILE A 28 2.46 -8.17 -4.22
CA ILE A 28 3.44 -8.40 -5.29
C ILE A 28 3.56 -7.21 -6.26
N GLY A 29 2.53 -6.35 -6.32
CA GLY A 29 2.47 -5.18 -7.22
C GLY A 29 1.79 -5.45 -8.57
N ALA A 30 1.51 -6.71 -8.90
CA ALA A 30 0.72 -7.11 -10.06
C ALA A 30 -0.15 -8.30 -9.70
N GLY A 31 -1.42 -8.29 -10.11
CA GLY A 31 -2.32 -9.43 -9.90
C GLY A 31 -1.92 -10.65 -10.74
N LEU A 32 -2.30 -11.84 -10.30
CA LEU A 32 -2.26 -13.04 -11.15
C LEU A 32 -3.18 -12.84 -12.37
N VAL A 33 -4.34 -12.22 -12.16
CA VAL A 33 -5.15 -11.57 -13.18
C VAL A 33 -4.85 -10.08 -13.11
N ARG A 34 -4.27 -9.51 -14.17
CA ARG A 34 -3.81 -8.11 -14.18
C ARG A 34 -4.95 -7.09 -14.24
N THR A 35 -6.07 -7.46 -14.86
CA THR A 35 -7.29 -6.65 -14.91
C THR A 35 -8.08 -6.79 -13.61
N VAL A 36 -7.58 -6.19 -12.53
CA VAL A 36 -8.07 -6.37 -11.14
C VAL A 36 -9.55 -6.01 -10.99
N ASP A 37 -10.04 -5.04 -11.76
CA ASP A 37 -11.43 -4.57 -11.77
C ASP A 37 -12.29 -5.23 -12.87
N ASN A 38 -11.69 -6.04 -13.72
CA ASN A 38 -12.38 -6.76 -14.77
C ASN A 38 -11.97 -8.24 -14.73
N PHE A 39 -12.70 -8.99 -13.90
CA PHE A 39 -12.46 -10.40 -13.64
C PHE A 39 -13.53 -11.23 -14.35
N GLY A 40 -13.11 -12.24 -15.11
CA GLY A 40 -14.03 -13.12 -15.84
C GLY A 40 -13.76 -13.13 -17.35
N THR A 41 -14.78 -13.33 -18.15
CA THR A 41 -14.66 -13.61 -19.60
C THR A 41 -14.11 -12.44 -20.42
N THR A 42 -14.23 -11.21 -19.94
CA THR A 42 -13.74 -9.99 -20.61
C THR A 42 -12.41 -9.48 -20.02
N GLY A 43 -11.94 -10.07 -18.94
CA GLY A 43 -10.66 -9.75 -18.34
C GLY A 43 -9.52 -10.61 -18.88
N GLU A 44 -8.30 -10.32 -18.42
CA GLU A 44 -7.15 -11.16 -18.75
C GLU A 44 -7.25 -12.53 -18.06
N SER A 45 -6.72 -13.56 -18.72
CA SER A 45 -6.53 -14.87 -18.10
C SER A 45 -5.44 -14.80 -17.02
N PRO A 46 -5.57 -15.55 -15.93
CA PRO A 46 -4.56 -15.60 -14.89
C PRO A 46 -3.20 -16.12 -15.43
N SER A 47 -2.11 -15.53 -14.98
CA SER A 47 -0.76 -15.99 -15.35
C SER A 47 -0.42 -17.36 -14.75
N HIS A 48 -1.00 -17.68 -13.58
CA HIS A 48 -0.82 -18.94 -12.85
C HIS A 48 -2.18 -19.38 -12.31
N PRO A 49 -3.01 -20.08 -13.12
CA PRO A 49 -4.37 -20.45 -12.72
C PRO A 49 -4.40 -21.37 -11.51
N GLU A 50 -3.51 -22.36 -11.42
CA GLU A 50 -3.48 -23.29 -10.29
C GLU A 50 -3.10 -22.58 -8.98
N LEU A 51 -2.23 -21.59 -9.03
CA LEU A 51 -1.87 -20.78 -7.86
C LEU A 51 -3.05 -19.92 -7.40
N LEU A 52 -3.77 -19.30 -8.34
CA LEU A 52 -4.95 -18.51 -8.02
C LEU A 52 -6.02 -19.39 -7.35
N ASP A 53 -6.24 -20.59 -7.88
CA ASP A 53 -7.21 -21.54 -7.34
C ASP A 53 -6.79 -22.05 -5.95
N HIS A 54 -5.51 -22.37 -5.78
CA HIS A 54 -4.96 -22.76 -4.48
C HIS A 54 -5.20 -21.67 -3.42
N LEU A 55 -4.83 -20.43 -3.71
CA LEU A 55 -5.00 -19.30 -2.78
C LEU A 55 -6.49 -19.05 -2.47
N ALA A 56 -7.37 -19.16 -3.47
CA ALA A 56 -8.80 -18.99 -3.30
C ALA A 56 -9.41 -20.07 -2.40
N VAL A 57 -9.06 -21.34 -2.61
CA VAL A 57 -9.52 -22.47 -1.78
C VAL A 57 -8.98 -22.34 -0.35
N GLN A 58 -7.70 -22.05 -0.17
CA GLN A 58 -7.11 -21.84 1.16
C GLN A 58 -7.77 -20.68 1.89
N PHE A 59 -8.08 -19.60 1.20
CA PHE A 59 -8.75 -18.43 1.79
C PHE A 59 -10.13 -18.81 2.38
N VAL A 60 -10.93 -19.60 1.65
CA VAL A 60 -12.23 -20.10 2.13
C VAL A 60 -12.05 -21.07 3.30
N GLN A 61 -11.16 -22.07 3.16
CA GLN A 61 -10.90 -23.09 4.20
C GLN A 61 -10.37 -22.49 5.50
N GLN A 62 -9.64 -21.39 5.41
CA GLN A 62 -9.10 -20.67 6.57
C GLN A 62 -10.11 -19.69 7.19
N GLY A 63 -11.40 -19.77 6.80
CA GLY A 63 -12.49 -18.95 7.33
C GLY A 63 -12.48 -17.51 6.81
N TRP A 64 -12.14 -17.30 5.54
CA TRP A 64 -12.10 -15.97 4.90
C TRP A 64 -11.14 -14.99 5.59
N SER A 65 -10.06 -15.49 6.15
CA SER A 65 -9.10 -14.70 6.91
C SER A 65 -8.06 -14.05 6.01
N VAL A 66 -8.24 -12.77 5.71
CA VAL A 66 -7.25 -11.97 4.97
C VAL A 66 -5.88 -12.00 5.63
N LYS A 67 -5.81 -11.98 6.97
CA LYS A 67 -4.54 -12.09 7.72
C LYS A 67 -3.79 -13.40 7.43
N LYS A 68 -4.49 -14.53 7.40
CA LYS A 68 -3.87 -15.82 7.11
C LYS A 68 -3.39 -15.89 5.67
N LEU A 69 -4.19 -15.38 4.72
CA LEU A 69 -3.82 -15.30 3.31
C LEU A 69 -2.59 -14.41 3.09
N ILE A 70 -2.53 -13.22 3.71
CA ILE A 70 -1.35 -12.36 3.68
C ILE A 70 -0.13 -13.11 4.23
N ARG A 71 -0.27 -13.77 5.39
CA ARG A 71 0.82 -14.54 6.00
C ARG A 71 1.35 -15.63 5.08
N GLU A 72 0.48 -16.37 4.43
CA GLU A 72 0.86 -17.42 3.46
C GLU A 72 1.69 -16.85 2.31
N ILE A 73 1.21 -15.75 1.71
CA ILE A 73 1.90 -15.11 0.58
C ILE A 73 3.26 -14.53 1.01
N VAL A 74 3.35 -13.80 2.11
CA VAL A 74 4.60 -13.14 2.52
C VAL A 74 5.67 -14.12 3.02
N LEU A 75 5.28 -15.29 3.48
CA LEU A 75 6.20 -16.36 3.86
C LEU A 75 6.66 -17.20 2.66
N SER A 76 6.04 -17.04 1.49
CA SER A 76 6.40 -17.77 0.28
C SER A 76 7.81 -17.39 -0.20
N ARG A 77 8.44 -18.31 -0.94
CA ARG A 77 9.72 -18.04 -1.59
C ARG A 77 9.60 -16.91 -2.61
N THR A 78 8.49 -16.84 -3.33
CA THR A 78 8.24 -15.82 -4.36
C THR A 78 8.27 -14.41 -3.78
N TYR A 79 7.63 -14.19 -2.62
CA TYR A 79 7.65 -12.87 -1.98
C TYR A 79 9.04 -12.45 -1.50
N ARG A 80 9.89 -13.41 -1.14
CA ARG A 80 11.25 -13.19 -0.63
C ARG A 80 12.32 -13.14 -1.71
N LEU A 81 11.94 -13.16 -2.99
CA LEU A 81 12.89 -12.96 -4.08
C LEU A 81 13.51 -11.57 -4.04
N SER A 82 14.76 -11.45 -4.47
CA SER A 82 15.41 -10.15 -4.65
C SER A 82 14.66 -9.31 -5.68
N SER A 83 14.60 -8.01 -5.48
CA SER A 83 14.10 -7.04 -6.46
C SER A 83 15.18 -6.58 -7.45
N THR A 84 16.37 -7.17 -7.39
CA THR A 84 17.42 -6.92 -8.40
C THR A 84 16.92 -7.42 -9.73
N GLN A 85 16.82 -6.51 -10.69
CA GLN A 85 16.30 -6.81 -12.00
C GLN A 85 17.34 -7.63 -12.78
N ILE A 86 16.96 -8.85 -13.15
CA ILE A 86 17.71 -9.67 -14.09
C ILE A 86 17.06 -9.41 -15.45
N GLU A 87 17.84 -8.93 -16.41
CA GLU A 87 17.35 -8.66 -17.76
C GLU A 87 16.85 -9.98 -18.40
N GLN A 88 15.53 -10.12 -18.46
CA GLN A 88 14.90 -11.30 -19.08
C GLN A 88 14.23 -10.88 -20.38
N LYS A 89 14.91 -11.11 -21.49
CA LYS A 89 14.37 -10.85 -22.84
C LYS A 89 13.06 -11.61 -23.13
N LYS A 90 12.86 -12.76 -22.47
CA LYS A 90 11.68 -13.63 -22.68
C LYS A 90 10.46 -13.25 -21.82
N ASP A 91 10.66 -12.54 -20.70
CA ASP A 91 9.59 -12.10 -19.79
C ASP A 91 9.83 -10.68 -19.29
N PRO A 92 9.77 -9.68 -20.17
CA PRO A 92 10.07 -8.28 -19.82
C PRO A 92 9.09 -7.71 -18.79
N GLN A 93 7.92 -8.31 -18.64
CA GLN A 93 6.89 -7.89 -17.69
C GLN A 93 6.94 -8.66 -16.36
N ASN A 94 7.92 -9.54 -16.18
CA ASN A 94 8.05 -10.39 -15.01
C ASN A 94 6.75 -11.14 -14.65
N ARG A 95 6.05 -11.66 -15.67
CA ARG A 95 4.80 -12.43 -15.47
C ARG A 95 5.06 -13.76 -14.76
N LEU A 96 6.23 -14.34 -14.96
CA LEU A 96 6.66 -15.61 -14.35
C LEU A 96 7.33 -15.42 -12.98
N LEU A 97 7.37 -14.19 -12.48
CA LEU A 97 7.85 -13.85 -11.12
C LEU A 97 9.29 -14.34 -10.87
N ALA A 98 10.20 -14.10 -11.81
CA ALA A 98 11.61 -14.45 -11.68
C ALA A 98 12.35 -13.61 -10.63
N HIS A 99 11.83 -12.42 -10.31
CA HIS A 99 12.31 -11.53 -9.26
C HIS A 99 11.11 -10.81 -8.60
N MET A 100 11.32 -10.20 -7.43
CA MET A 100 10.29 -9.36 -6.81
C MET A 100 10.12 -8.07 -7.60
N ASN A 101 8.87 -7.67 -7.84
CA ASN A 101 8.57 -6.38 -8.49
C ASN A 101 8.99 -5.22 -7.59
N ARG A 102 9.67 -4.23 -8.15
CA ARG A 102 9.87 -2.94 -7.47
C ARG A 102 8.55 -2.20 -7.40
N ARG A 103 8.22 -1.74 -6.20
CA ARG A 103 7.00 -0.97 -5.97
C ARG A 103 7.37 0.35 -5.33
N ARG A 104 6.67 1.39 -5.74
CA ARG A 104 6.68 2.67 -5.07
C ARG A 104 5.83 2.57 -3.80
N LEU A 105 6.22 3.27 -2.75
CA LEU A 105 5.35 3.48 -1.59
C LEU A 105 4.11 4.26 -2.03
N ASP A 106 2.95 3.86 -1.56
CA ASP A 106 1.74 4.66 -1.68
C ASP A 106 1.79 5.91 -0.78
N ALA A 107 0.89 6.85 -1.02
CA ALA A 107 0.87 8.14 -0.33
C ALA A 107 0.76 7.98 1.19
N GLU A 108 -0.02 7.01 1.64
CA GLU A 108 -0.22 6.70 3.06
C GLU A 108 1.05 6.15 3.70
N SER A 109 1.67 5.16 3.05
CA SER A 109 2.92 4.56 3.53
C SER A 109 4.06 5.58 3.50
N LEU A 110 4.13 6.42 2.46
CA LEU A 110 5.12 7.49 2.36
C LEU A 110 5.00 8.48 3.52
N ARG A 111 3.78 8.94 3.83
CA ARG A 111 3.52 9.82 4.96
C ARG A 111 3.89 9.17 6.29
N ASP A 112 3.47 7.92 6.51
CA ASP A 112 3.75 7.19 7.73
C ASP A 112 5.25 6.93 7.90
N THR A 113 5.98 6.66 6.82
CA THR A 113 7.44 6.53 6.83
C THR A 113 8.11 7.84 7.25
N MET A 114 7.67 8.99 6.69
CA MET A 114 8.21 10.29 7.11
C MET A 114 7.99 10.57 8.60
N LEU A 115 6.78 10.31 9.10
CA LEU A 115 6.48 10.45 10.53
C LEU A 115 7.32 9.51 11.40
N SER A 116 7.55 8.28 10.93
CA SER A 116 8.36 7.28 11.64
C SER A 116 9.82 7.71 11.72
N VAL A 117 10.40 8.10 10.60
CA VAL A 117 11.79 8.58 10.52
C VAL A 117 11.99 9.85 11.33
N GLY A 118 11.01 10.76 11.33
CA GLY A 118 11.01 11.95 12.19
C GLY A 118 10.71 11.67 13.67
N GLY A 119 10.41 10.41 14.05
CA GLY A 119 10.10 10.01 15.44
C GLY A 119 8.78 10.55 15.98
N THR A 120 7.88 11.00 15.11
CA THR A 120 6.62 11.63 15.50
C THR A 120 5.40 10.72 15.31
N LEU A 121 5.56 9.56 14.68
CA LEU A 121 4.46 8.63 14.39
C LEU A 121 3.84 8.07 15.68
N LYS A 122 2.55 8.26 15.83
CA LYS A 122 1.75 7.66 16.91
C LYS A 122 1.04 6.40 16.42
N LEU A 123 1.25 5.30 17.14
CA LEU A 123 0.69 3.98 16.82
C LEU A 123 -0.66 3.70 17.49
N GLU A 124 -1.27 4.70 18.11
CA GLU A 124 -2.60 4.60 18.73
C GLU A 124 -3.64 4.08 17.74
N MET A 125 -4.37 3.05 18.13
CA MET A 125 -5.39 2.41 17.31
C MET A 125 -6.80 2.82 17.76
N GLY A 126 -7.74 2.83 16.80
CA GLY A 126 -9.15 3.10 17.07
C GLY A 126 -9.46 4.58 17.27
N GLY A 127 -10.68 4.84 17.75
CA GLY A 127 -11.20 6.20 17.93
C GLY A 127 -11.66 6.89 16.64
N ALA A 128 -12.29 8.06 16.80
CA ALA A 128 -12.75 8.85 15.67
C ALA A 128 -11.60 9.44 14.86
N THR A 129 -11.77 9.52 13.55
CA THR A 129 -10.80 10.11 12.62
C THR A 129 -10.94 11.63 12.50
N PHE A 130 -12.09 12.16 12.89
CA PHE A 130 -12.38 13.59 12.92
C PHE A 130 -13.29 13.93 14.12
N PRO A 131 -13.34 15.22 14.54
CA PRO A 131 -14.18 15.66 15.66
C PRO A 131 -15.68 15.42 15.39
N ALA A 132 -16.42 15.00 16.41
CA ALA A 132 -17.87 14.75 16.32
C ALA A 132 -18.69 16.01 15.95
N ASN A 133 -18.16 17.19 16.22
CA ASN A 133 -18.77 18.47 15.91
C ASN A 133 -18.34 19.07 14.57
N LEU A 134 -17.68 18.32 13.71
CA LEU A 134 -17.27 18.78 12.39
C LEU A 134 -18.52 19.11 11.55
N LYS A 135 -18.65 20.38 11.16
CA LYS A 135 -19.80 20.87 10.36
C LYS A 135 -19.53 20.84 8.86
N THR A 136 -18.26 20.93 8.45
CA THR A 136 -17.83 20.94 7.06
C THR A 136 -16.43 20.38 6.95
N ASP A 137 -16.13 19.76 5.83
CA ASP A 137 -14.78 19.29 5.45
C ASP A 137 -13.96 20.39 4.74
N VAL A 138 -14.60 21.47 4.32
CA VAL A 138 -13.93 22.60 3.69
C VAL A 138 -12.96 23.26 4.68
N GLY A 139 -11.69 23.31 4.30
CA GLY A 139 -10.63 23.88 5.14
C GLY A 139 -10.21 22.98 6.32
N PHE A 140 -10.60 21.71 6.33
CA PHE A 140 -10.18 20.77 7.35
C PHE A 140 -8.66 20.62 7.39
N GLN A 141 -8.07 20.77 8.58
CA GLN A 141 -6.63 20.64 8.78
C GLN A 141 -6.27 19.19 9.14
N PHE A 142 -5.58 18.51 8.21
CA PHE A 142 -5.15 17.11 8.38
C PHE A 142 -3.92 16.97 9.28
N GLN A 143 -3.90 17.67 10.41
CA GLN A 143 -2.76 17.71 11.35
C GLN A 143 -2.90 16.60 12.38
N THR A 144 -2.51 15.40 12.03
CA THR A 144 -2.44 14.28 12.98
C THR A 144 -1.13 13.51 12.82
N PRO A 145 -0.43 13.17 13.91
CA PRO A 145 0.75 12.32 13.86
C PRO A 145 0.40 10.82 13.84
N ARG A 146 -0.89 10.46 13.80
CA ARG A 146 -1.35 9.07 13.72
C ARG A 146 -1.09 8.49 12.34
N ARG A 147 -1.09 7.16 12.26
CA ARG A 147 -1.00 6.43 10.98
C ARG A 147 -2.05 6.92 9.98
N SER A 148 -1.68 6.95 8.72
CA SER A 148 -2.52 7.45 7.63
C SER A 148 -3.86 6.71 7.48
N VAL A 149 -3.98 5.47 7.95
CA VAL A 149 -5.24 4.74 8.02
C VAL A 149 -6.29 5.42 8.92
N TYR A 150 -5.86 6.32 9.81
CA TYR A 150 -6.74 7.13 10.68
C TYR A 150 -6.91 8.57 10.19
N VAL A 151 -6.36 8.92 9.04
CA VAL A 151 -6.61 10.23 8.42
C VAL A 151 -7.95 10.18 7.70
N PRO A 152 -8.86 11.14 7.95
CA PRO A 152 -10.13 11.16 7.24
C PRO A 152 -9.94 11.39 5.75
N VAL A 153 -10.78 10.76 4.95
CA VAL A 153 -10.82 10.94 3.50
C VAL A 153 -12.17 11.56 3.14
N PHE A 154 -12.14 12.83 2.76
CA PHE A 154 -13.32 13.55 2.27
C PHE A 154 -13.29 13.57 0.73
N ARG A 155 -14.47 13.58 0.10
CA ARG A 155 -14.57 13.66 -1.36
C ARG A 155 -14.07 14.98 -1.94
N SER A 156 -14.24 16.04 -1.16
CA SER A 156 -13.94 17.42 -1.55
C SER A 156 -12.61 17.93 -0.98
N SER A 157 -11.96 17.17 -0.11
CA SER A 157 -10.72 17.60 0.54
C SER A 157 -9.86 16.40 0.93
N LEU A 158 -8.62 16.41 0.49
CA LEU A 158 -7.61 15.42 0.83
C LEU A 158 -6.37 16.11 1.42
N PRO A 159 -5.56 15.40 2.20
CA PRO A 159 -4.21 15.87 2.51
C PRO A 159 -3.41 16.11 1.22
N GLU A 160 -2.69 17.23 1.12
CA GLU A 160 -1.91 17.58 -0.07
C GLU A 160 -0.93 16.46 -0.50
N ILE A 161 -0.32 15.77 0.47
CA ILE A 161 0.56 14.62 0.19
C ILE A 161 -0.22 13.48 -0.51
N PHE A 162 -1.50 13.30 -0.21
CA PHE A 162 -2.31 12.27 -0.86
C PHE A 162 -2.65 12.68 -2.30
N GLU A 163 -2.96 13.94 -2.54
CA GLU A 163 -3.22 14.46 -3.89
C GLU A 163 -1.98 14.35 -4.79
N VAL A 164 -0.81 14.70 -4.25
CA VAL A 164 0.45 14.71 -5.00
C VAL A 164 0.98 13.31 -5.28
N PHE A 165 0.72 12.33 -4.41
CA PHE A 165 1.27 10.97 -4.50
C PHE A 165 0.25 9.90 -4.88
N ASP A 166 -0.63 10.21 -5.81
CA ASP A 166 -1.52 9.26 -6.51
C ASP A 166 -2.46 8.48 -5.55
N PHE A 167 -2.98 9.14 -4.52
CA PHE A 167 -4.03 8.54 -3.69
C PHE A 167 -5.27 8.25 -4.54
N ALA A 168 -5.98 7.16 -4.22
CA ALA A 168 -7.20 6.80 -4.94
C ALA A 168 -8.25 7.91 -4.85
N ASN A 169 -8.89 8.24 -5.98
CA ASN A 169 -10.00 9.19 -6.00
C ASN A 169 -11.14 8.66 -5.12
N PRO A 170 -11.54 9.37 -4.03
CA PRO A 170 -12.55 8.88 -3.11
C PRO A 170 -13.98 8.84 -3.70
N SER A 171 -14.17 9.41 -4.88
CA SER A 171 -15.45 9.39 -5.60
C SER A 171 -15.59 8.23 -6.58
N MET A 172 -14.54 7.44 -6.80
CA MET A 172 -14.52 6.36 -7.78
C MET A 172 -14.06 5.05 -7.14
N VAL A 173 -14.65 3.95 -7.59
CA VAL A 173 -14.15 2.60 -7.25
C VAL A 173 -12.88 2.36 -8.04
N THR A 174 -11.78 2.11 -7.36
CA THR A 174 -10.46 1.92 -7.97
C THR A 174 -9.81 0.66 -7.41
N GLY A 175 -9.65 -0.36 -8.23
CA GLY A 175 -8.97 -1.61 -7.83
C GLY A 175 -7.46 -1.55 -8.00
N ARG A 176 -6.98 -0.69 -8.90
CA ARG A 176 -5.56 -0.41 -9.11
C ARG A 176 -5.33 1.09 -9.13
N ARG A 177 -4.49 1.58 -8.21
CA ARG A 177 -4.05 2.98 -8.20
C ARG A 177 -3.10 3.25 -9.35
N GLU A 178 -3.17 4.44 -9.89
CA GLU A 178 -2.15 4.94 -10.80
C GLU A 178 -0.85 5.17 -10.03
N VAL A 179 0.26 5.13 -10.75
CA VAL A 179 1.58 5.45 -10.22
C VAL A 179 2.25 6.38 -11.23
N SER A 180 2.37 7.64 -10.86
CA SER A 180 2.99 8.67 -11.68
C SER A 180 4.36 9.07 -11.15
N THR A 181 5.20 9.65 -12.01
CA THR A 181 6.44 10.32 -11.60
C THR A 181 6.43 11.69 -12.27
N VAL A 182 6.03 12.69 -11.51
CA VAL A 182 5.79 14.05 -12.02
C VAL A 182 6.51 15.11 -11.18
N ALA A 183 6.81 16.26 -11.79
CA ALA A 183 7.54 17.34 -11.14
C ALA A 183 6.91 17.83 -9.80
N PRO A 184 5.58 17.93 -9.64
CA PRO A 184 4.97 18.30 -8.36
C PRO A 184 5.40 17.43 -7.18
N GLN A 185 5.65 16.13 -7.39
CA GLN A 185 6.11 15.23 -6.33
C GLN A 185 7.52 15.59 -5.84
N ALA A 186 8.43 15.91 -6.76
CA ALA A 186 9.77 16.38 -6.40
C ALA A 186 9.72 17.74 -5.69
N LEU A 187 8.91 18.67 -6.18
CA LEU A 187 8.72 19.99 -5.55
C LEU A 187 8.12 19.87 -4.15
N PHE A 188 7.14 18.98 -3.95
CA PHE A 188 6.58 18.69 -2.63
C PHE A 188 7.68 18.19 -1.67
N MET A 189 8.46 17.19 -2.09
CA MET A 189 9.54 16.63 -1.27
C MET A 189 10.59 17.67 -0.89
N MET A 190 10.89 18.62 -1.75
CA MET A 190 11.90 19.66 -1.50
C MET A 190 11.38 20.80 -0.63
N ASN A 191 10.11 21.20 -0.78
CA ASN A 191 9.63 22.49 -0.29
C ASN A 191 8.55 22.38 0.79
N HIS A 192 7.78 21.28 0.84
CA HIS A 192 6.64 21.21 1.73
C HIS A 192 7.06 21.21 3.20
N THR A 193 6.40 22.04 4.02
CA THR A 193 6.73 22.24 5.44
C THR A 193 6.70 20.94 6.25
N PHE A 194 5.77 20.06 5.98
CA PHE A 194 5.68 18.73 6.62
C PHE A 194 6.97 17.93 6.39
N VAL A 195 7.42 17.81 5.14
CA VAL A 195 8.65 17.06 4.78
C VAL A 195 9.86 17.67 5.47
N ARG A 196 10.03 18.99 5.38
CA ARG A 196 11.15 19.71 6.02
C ARG A 196 11.16 19.54 7.54
N THR A 197 9.98 19.53 8.17
CA THR A 197 9.86 19.32 9.61
C THR A 197 10.30 17.90 9.99
N GLN A 198 9.82 16.88 9.28
CA GLN A 198 10.21 15.49 9.58
C GLN A 198 11.72 15.27 9.30
N ALA A 199 12.24 15.83 8.21
CA ALA A 199 13.68 15.76 7.91
C ALA A 199 14.55 16.44 8.99
N ARG A 200 14.13 17.61 9.51
CA ARG A 200 14.82 18.29 10.63
C ARG A 200 14.80 17.43 11.88
N LEU A 201 13.66 16.87 12.25
CA LEU A 201 13.54 16.01 13.44
C LEU A 201 14.39 14.73 13.31
N ALA A 202 14.42 14.13 12.12
CA ALA A 202 15.29 12.98 11.85
C ALA A 202 16.78 13.35 12.01
N ALA A 203 17.19 14.51 11.47
CA ALA A 203 18.56 15.00 11.62
C ALA A 203 18.91 15.28 13.09
N GLU A 204 18.01 15.88 13.86
CA GLU A 204 18.19 16.12 15.29
C GLU A 204 18.38 14.80 16.07
N GLN A 205 17.62 13.75 15.75
CA GLN A 205 17.79 12.43 16.35
C GLN A 205 19.15 11.79 16.03
N LEU A 206 19.62 11.92 14.77
CA LEU A 206 20.92 11.41 14.36
C LEU A 206 22.08 12.18 15.02
N LEU A 207 21.96 13.49 15.09
CA LEU A 207 22.97 14.36 15.73
C LEU A 207 23.01 14.17 17.26
N GLY A 208 21.87 13.84 17.87
CA GLY A 208 21.77 13.52 19.29
C GLY A 208 22.53 12.25 19.72
N LYS A 209 22.89 11.37 18.74
CA LYS A 209 23.76 10.21 18.98
C LYS A 209 25.23 10.62 18.98
N ALA A 210 25.66 11.32 20.03
CA ALA A 210 27.00 11.91 20.13
C ALA A 210 28.14 10.86 20.15
N ASP A 211 27.83 9.64 20.54
CA ASP A 211 28.72 8.48 20.61
C ASP A 211 29.06 7.86 19.23
N LEU A 212 28.28 8.18 18.19
CA LEU A 212 28.52 7.65 16.85
C LEU A 212 29.48 8.55 16.06
N ALA A 213 30.48 7.94 15.41
CA ALA A 213 31.30 8.62 14.42
C ALA A 213 30.48 9.00 13.18
N VAL A 214 30.96 9.95 12.37
CA VAL A 214 30.22 10.42 11.17
C VAL A 214 29.88 9.30 10.21
N PRO A 215 30.79 8.36 9.85
CA PRO A 215 30.43 7.22 8.99
C PRO A 215 29.28 6.39 9.56
N ASP A 216 29.33 6.07 10.84
CA ASP A 216 28.31 5.23 11.53
C ASP A 216 26.95 5.94 11.58
N ARG A 217 26.94 7.29 11.69
CA ARG A 217 25.70 8.08 11.59
C ARG A 217 25.09 8.03 10.19
N ILE A 218 25.94 8.05 9.14
CA ILE A 218 25.48 7.91 7.77
C ILE A 218 24.85 6.53 7.57
N ASP A 219 25.53 5.47 7.99
CA ASP A 219 24.99 4.10 7.90
C ASP A 219 23.68 3.97 8.65
N HIS A 220 23.60 4.55 9.86
CA HIS A 220 22.38 4.56 10.65
C HIS A 220 21.22 5.36 10.04
N ALA A 221 21.50 6.33 9.18
CA ALA A 221 20.46 7.08 8.45
C ALA A 221 19.80 6.25 7.34
N TYR A 222 20.48 5.20 6.85
CA TYR A 222 20.00 4.31 5.80
C TYR A 222 19.45 2.97 6.30
N LEU A 223 19.61 2.66 7.59
CA LEU A 223 19.08 1.45 8.25
C LEU A 223 17.75 1.74 8.97
#